data_01cd6ca53acf215b9becf7a871967f4b
#
_entry.id   01cd6ca53acf215b9becf7a871967f4b
#
_cell.length_a   1.000
_cell.length_b   1.000
_cell.length_c   1.000
_cell.angle_alpha   90.00
_cell.angle_beta   90.00
_cell.angle_gamma   90.00
#
_symmetry.space_group_name_H-M   'P 1'
#
loop_
_entity.id
_entity.type
_entity.pdbx_description
1 polymer ?
#
loop_
_entity_poly.entity_id
_entity_poly.type
_entity_poly.pdbx_seq_one_letter_code
_entity_poly.pdbx_strand_id
1 'polypeptide(L)'
;MSSVRILLPLPIVQTPWFSAGSTKLESNCTFRKNKMKSIKCSAKHWYFGTGVDLYELLGVQSSSDLPQIKSAYRSLQKRCHPDIAGEPGHDMAILLNEAYKILSTPSLRTAYDKDHEMFSEFHGYTGKPLYSTWFGSENEDRAIFVDELKCVGCLKCALLADRTFAVESVYGRARVVAQWADDEAMIQSAIDACPVDCISMIQRSDLAALEFLMSKQPRGNVRVGASNTVGARVSNIFVDVKKFQKINEETTFVPLKVCES
;
A
#
# COMPACT_ATOMS: atom_id res chain seq x y z
N MET A 1 -11.86 -36.21 -11.03
CA MET A 1 -10.90 -35.37 -11.77
C MET A 1 -10.92 -33.99 -11.13
N SER A 2 -9.97 -33.71 -10.27
CA SER A 2 -9.88 -32.41 -9.58
C SER A 2 -9.37 -31.37 -10.56
N SER A 3 -10.21 -30.38 -10.86
CA SER A 3 -9.82 -29.28 -11.76
C SER A 3 -9.07 -28.22 -10.94
N VAL A 4 -7.84 -27.95 -11.27
CA VAL A 4 -7.05 -26.88 -10.65
C VAL A 4 -7.67 -25.51 -11.03
N ARG A 5 -8.02 -24.70 -10.02
CA ARG A 5 -8.47 -23.33 -10.25
C ARG A 5 -7.30 -22.44 -10.65
N ILE A 6 -7.43 -21.80 -11.80
CA ILE A 6 -6.47 -20.81 -12.30
C ILE A 6 -7.08 -19.43 -12.12
N LEU A 7 -6.39 -18.56 -11.40
CA LEU A 7 -6.81 -17.16 -11.22
C LEU A 7 -6.39 -16.35 -12.46
N LEU A 8 -7.35 -15.68 -13.06
CA LEU A 8 -7.07 -14.66 -14.07
C LEU A 8 -6.35 -13.47 -13.42
N PRO A 9 -5.47 -12.78 -14.14
CA PRO A 9 -4.80 -11.60 -13.62
C PRO A 9 -5.84 -10.56 -13.21
N LEU A 10 -5.70 -9.99 -12.02
CA LEU A 10 -6.47 -8.81 -11.63
C LEU A 10 -6.20 -7.70 -12.65
N PRO A 11 -7.22 -6.93 -13.06
CA PRO A 11 -6.99 -5.79 -13.92
C PRO A 11 -5.99 -4.86 -13.24
N ILE A 12 -4.88 -4.61 -13.92
CA ILE A 12 -3.93 -3.57 -13.52
C ILE A 12 -4.75 -2.27 -13.55
N VAL A 13 -5.00 -1.70 -12.37
CA VAL A 13 -5.52 -0.34 -12.29
C VAL A 13 -4.42 0.55 -12.88
N GLN A 14 -4.51 0.79 -14.17
CA GLN A 14 -3.69 1.78 -14.85
C GLN A 14 -4.12 3.12 -14.27
N THR A 15 -3.28 3.71 -13.44
CA THR A 15 -3.37 5.14 -13.17
C THR A 15 -3.27 5.84 -14.52
N PRO A 16 -4.21 6.72 -14.87
CA PRO A 16 -4.12 7.45 -16.12
C PRO A 16 -2.88 8.35 -16.09
N TRP A 17 -1.85 7.96 -16.83
CA TRP A 17 -0.75 8.82 -17.16
C TRP A 17 -1.32 10.01 -17.93
N PHE A 18 -1.13 11.20 -17.38
CA PHE A 18 -1.42 12.44 -18.08
C PHE A 18 -0.55 12.50 -19.34
N SER A 19 -1.16 12.19 -20.48
CA SER A 19 -0.64 12.59 -21.78
C SER A 19 -0.62 14.11 -21.84
N ALA A 20 0.53 14.68 -22.11
CA ALA A 20 0.71 16.12 -22.32
C ALA A 20 -0.06 16.56 -23.60
N GLY A 21 -1.34 16.82 -23.43
CA GLY A 21 -2.19 17.49 -24.40
C GLY A 21 -2.53 18.87 -23.85
N SER A 22 -2.05 19.90 -24.55
CA SER A 22 -2.36 21.32 -24.28
C SER A 22 -3.86 21.56 -24.45
N THR A 23 -4.61 21.47 -23.37
CA THR A 23 -5.99 21.94 -23.31
C THR A 23 -6.15 22.95 -22.17
N LYS A 24 -6.74 24.09 -22.51
CA LYS A 24 -7.13 25.15 -21.58
C LYS A 24 -7.81 24.52 -20.37
N LEU A 25 -7.15 24.58 -19.20
CA LEU A 25 -7.75 24.24 -17.92
C LEU A 25 -8.70 25.36 -17.52
N GLU A 26 -9.99 25.15 -17.79
CA GLU A 26 -11.05 25.89 -17.11
C GLU A 26 -11.04 25.51 -15.63
N SER A 27 -11.06 26.56 -14.81
CA SER A 27 -11.01 26.55 -13.38
C SER A 27 -12.22 25.84 -12.75
N ASN A 28 -12.08 24.58 -12.39
CA ASN A 28 -12.99 23.95 -11.44
C ASN A 28 -12.19 23.34 -10.29
N CYS A 29 -11.93 24.18 -9.26
CA CYS A 29 -11.55 23.70 -7.94
C CYS A 29 -12.77 23.05 -7.26
N THR A 30 -13.17 21.86 -7.72
CA THR A 30 -14.17 21.07 -7.00
C THR A 30 -13.47 20.11 -6.04
N PHE A 31 -13.04 20.66 -4.92
CA PHE A 31 -12.68 19.86 -3.76
C PHE A 31 -13.97 19.42 -3.07
N ARG A 32 -14.18 18.10 -2.91
CA ARG A 32 -15.34 17.56 -2.19
C ARG A 32 -15.37 18.14 -0.78
N LYS A 33 -16.48 18.80 -0.46
CA LYS A 33 -16.77 19.39 0.85
C LYS A 33 -16.92 18.31 1.92
N ASN A 34 -15.82 17.83 2.49
CA ASN A 34 -15.84 17.24 3.80
C ASN A 34 -15.48 18.33 4.81
N LYS A 35 -16.43 18.61 5.71
CA LYS A 35 -16.45 19.62 6.75
C LYS A 35 -15.13 19.63 7.55
N MET A 36 -14.16 20.46 7.13
CA MET A 36 -12.92 20.67 7.87
C MET A 36 -13.20 21.61 9.04
N LYS A 37 -13.19 21.04 10.24
CA LYS A 37 -13.14 21.85 11.47
C LYS A 37 -11.75 22.49 11.56
N SER A 38 -11.73 23.76 11.99
CA SER A 38 -10.55 24.60 12.23
C SER A 38 -9.37 23.79 12.79
N ILE A 39 -8.29 23.63 11.99
CA ILE A 39 -7.12 22.83 12.38
C ILE A 39 -5.97 23.79 12.70
N LYS A 40 -5.78 24.09 13.98
CA LYS A 40 -4.52 24.61 14.51
C LYS A 40 -3.63 23.44 14.92
N CYS A 41 -3.14 22.65 13.98
CA CYS A 41 -2.21 21.54 14.24
C CYS A 41 -0.92 21.70 13.44
N SER A 42 0.21 21.29 14.04
CA SER A 42 1.51 21.36 13.38
C SER A 42 1.51 20.53 12.08
N ALA A 43 2.24 20.97 11.08
CA ALA A 43 2.34 20.36 9.74
C ALA A 43 2.56 18.85 9.74
N LYS A 44 3.34 18.32 10.71
CA LYS A 44 3.54 16.87 10.89
C LYS A 44 2.23 16.11 11.05
N HIS A 45 1.29 16.65 11.83
CA HIS A 45 0.05 15.96 12.16
C HIS A 45 -0.93 15.92 10.98
N TRP A 46 -0.91 16.95 10.13
CA TRP A 46 -1.82 17.03 8.99
C TRP A 46 -1.42 16.08 7.86
N TYR A 47 -0.13 16.01 7.56
CA TYR A 47 0.45 15.12 6.56
C TYR A 47 0.16 13.64 6.86
N PHE A 48 0.32 13.23 8.13
CA PHE A 48 0.06 11.86 8.57
C PHE A 48 -1.43 11.46 8.50
N GLY A 49 -2.35 12.43 8.58
CA GLY A 49 -3.79 12.15 8.60
C GLY A 49 -4.48 12.19 7.23
N THR A 50 -3.90 12.83 6.23
CA THR A 50 -4.53 13.03 4.91
C THR A 50 -3.90 12.23 3.79
N GLY A 51 -2.68 11.73 3.98
CA GLY A 51 -1.94 11.00 2.94
C GLY A 51 -1.58 11.83 1.71
N VAL A 52 -1.62 13.17 1.82
CA VAL A 52 -1.30 14.07 0.69
C VAL A 52 0.20 14.30 0.62
N ASP A 53 0.82 13.98 -0.51
CA ASP A 53 2.21 14.29 -0.78
C ASP A 53 2.41 15.80 -0.97
N LEU A 54 3.39 16.39 -0.25
CA LEU A 54 3.68 17.83 -0.32
C LEU A 54 4.27 18.24 -1.67
N TYR A 55 4.98 17.35 -2.35
CA TYR A 55 5.48 17.59 -3.71
C TYR A 55 4.34 17.59 -4.71
N GLU A 56 3.41 16.64 -4.59
CA GLU A 56 2.21 16.58 -5.42
C GLU A 56 1.30 17.79 -5.18
N LEU A 57 1.16 18.22 -3.92
CA LEU A 57 0.40 19.41 -3.54
C LEU A 57 0.93 20.69 -4.22
N LEU A 58 2.26 20.82 -4.32
CA LEU A 58 2.90 21.95 -5.01
C LEU A 58 3.02 21.74 -6.53
N GLY A 59 2.73 20.53 -7.04
CA GLY A 59 2.88 20.18 -8.45
C GLY A 59 4.35 20.14 -8.90
N VAL A 60 5.27 19.72 -8.02
CA VAL A 60 6.71 19.60 -8.30
C VAL A 60 7.20 18.18 -8.04
N GLN A 61 8.36 17.82 -8.57
CA GLN A 61 8.98 16.53 -8.32
C GLN A 61 9.78 16.54 -7.02
N SER A 62 9.98 15.37 -6.40
CA SER A 62 10.84 15.24 -5.21
C SER A 62 12.30 15.63 -5.45
N SER A 63 12.76 15.58 -6.72
CA SER A 63 14.08 16.03 -7.15
C SER A 63 14.19 17.55 -7.40
N SER A 64 13.07 18.30 -7.31
CA SER A 64 13.04 19.73 -7.61
C SER A 64 13.92 20.54 -6.66
N ASP A 65 14.57 21.54 -7.21
CA ASP A 65 15.39 22.48 -6.46
C ASP A 65 14.55 23.55 -5.72
N LEU A 66 15.19 24.28 -4.81
CA LEU A 66 14.51 25.31 -4.01
C LEU A 66 13.88 26.44 -4.86
N PRO A 67 14.53 26.97 -5.93
CA PRO A 67 13.90 27.92 -6.85
C PRO A 67 12.62 27.41 -7.49
N GLN A 68 12.58 26.15 -7.92
CA GLN A 68 11.40 25.52 -8.52
C GLN A 68 10.26 25.40 -7.51
N ILE A 69 10.55 24.91 -6.31
CA ILE A 69 9.59 24.82 -5.19
C ILE A 69 9.01 26.22 -4.88
N LYS A 70 9.86 27.23 -4.79
CA LYS A 70 9.46 28.62 -4.53
C LYS A 70 8.59 29.19 -5.64
N SER A 71 8.90 28.90 -6.89
CA SER A 71 8.12 29.34 -8.06
C SER A 71 6.72 28.71 -8.08
N ALA A 72 6.65 27.40 -7.86
CA ALA A 72 5.40 26.64 -7.79
C ALA A 72 4.51 27.15 -6.65
N TYR A 73 5.07 27.31 -5.44
CA TYR A 73 4.37 27.86 -4.30
C TYR A 73 3.78 29.25 -4.60
N ARG A 74 4.56 30.18 -5.17
CA ARG A 74 4.10 31.53 -5.50
C ARG A 74 2.96 31.53 -6.54
N SER A 75 3.04 30.64 -7.51
CA SER A 75 2.00 30.48 -8.53
C SER A 75 0.68 30.00 -7.92
N LEU A 76 0.75 28.99 -7.05
CA LEU A 76 -0.42 28.45 -6.37
C LEU A 76 -1.01 29.44 -5.36
N GLN A 77 -0.16 30.15 -4.58
CA GLN A 77 -0.61 31.18 -3.64
C GLN A 77 -1.43 32.29 -4.32
N LYS A 78 -1.00 32.74 -5.50
CA LYS A 78 -1.77 33.76 -6.26
C LYS A 78 -3.15 33.24 -6.70
N ARG A 79 -3.26 31.95 -7.02
CA ARG A 79 -4.52 31.33 -7.47
C ARG A 79 -5.46 31.00 -6.32
N CYS A 80 -4.90 30.62 -5.17
CA CYS A 80 -5.64 30.20 -3.98
C CYS A 80 -5.77 31.34 -2.94
N HIS A 81 -5.44 32.59 -3.32
CA HIS A 81 -5.60 33.73 -2.40
C HIS A 81 -7.06 33.89 -1.98
N PRO A 82 -7.36 34.09 -0.68
CA PRO A 82 -8.73 34.19 -0.19
C PRO A 82 -9.56 35.29 -0.88
N ASP A 83 -8.94 36.37 -1.36
CA ASP A 83 -9.59 37.42 -2.13
C ASP A 83 -10.09 36.96 -3.51
N ILE A 84 -9.50 35.89 -4.06
CA ILE A 84 -9.84 35.33 -5.38
C ILE A 84 -10.71 34.08 -5.23
N ALA A 85 -10.35 33.19 -4.31
CA ALA A 85 -10.96 31.86 -4.16
C ALA A 85 -11.94 31.76 -2.97
N GLY A 86 -12.13 32.83 -2.17
CA GLY A 86 -13.01 32.80 -1.00
C GLY A 86 -12.54 31.90 0.14
N GLU A 87 -13.49 31.46 1.00
CA GLU A 87 -13.20 30.58 2.15
C GLU A 87 -12.43 29.29 1.78
N PRO A 88 -12.74 28.56 0.69
CA PRO A 88 -11.95 27.39 0.30
C PRO A 88 -10.49 27.73 -0.02
N GLY A 89 -10.21 28.95 -0.49
CA GLY A 89 -8.87 29.44 -0.76
C GLY A 89 -8.05 29.65 0.51
N HIS A 90 -8.69 30.01 1.61
CA HIS A 90 -8.01 30.20 2.90
C HIS A 90 -7.39 28.89 3.42
N ASP A 91 -8.16 27.82 3.41
CA ASP A 91 -7.67 26.51 3.86
C ASP A 91 -6.53 26.00 2.97
N MET A 92 -6.66 26.16 1.66
CA MET A 92 -5.61 25.80 0.71
C MET A 92 -4.35 26.64 0.92
N ALA A 93 -4.48 27.93 1.18
CA ALA A 93 -3.34 28.82 1.43
C ALA A 93 -2.55 28.40 2.69
N ILE A 94 -3.25 27.96 3.74
CA ILE A 94 -2.61 27.42 4.95
C ILE A 94 -1.77 26.18 4.59
N LEU A 95 -2.31 25.24 3.82
CA LEU A 95 -1.64 24.01 3.40
C LEU A 95 -0.41 24.32 2.54
N LEU A 96 -0.55 25.22 1.58
CA LEU A 96 0.56 25.65 0.72
C LEU A 96 1.69 26.31 1.53
N ASN A 97 1.36 27.11 2.54
CA ASN A 97 2.33 27.73 3.42
C ASN A 97 3.12 26.69 4.22
N GLU A 98 2.43 25.70 4.79
CA GLU A 98 3.08 24.63 5.54
C GLU A 98 3.93 23.73 4.63
N ALA A 99 3.44 23.37 3.45
CA ALA A 99 4.21 22.59 2.47
C ALA A 99 5.50 23.34 2.07
N TYR A 100 5.39 24.63 1.76
CA TYR A 100 6.55 25.46 1.43
C TYR A 100 7.54 25.56 2.60
N LYS A 101 7.08 25.75 3.83
CA LYS A 101 7.93 25.80 5.03
C LYS A 101 8.75 24.53 5.20
N ILE A 102 8.11 23.35 5.03
CA ILE A 102 8.79 22.06 5.15
C ILE A 102 9.78 21.88 4.01
N LEU A 103 9.36 22.04 2.77
CA LEU A 103 10.19 21.76 1.60
C LEU A 103 11.27 22.81 1.33
N SER A 104 11.13 24.04 1.84
CA SER A 104 12.14 25.10 1.71
C SER A 104 13.26 25.00 2.74
N THR A 105 13.07 24.31 3.85
CA THR A 105 14.05 24.16 4.92
C THR A 105 14.78 22.82 4.77
N PRO A 106 16.11 22.78 4.48
CA PRO A 106 16.82 21.54 4.17
C PRO A 106 16.67 20.44 5.24
N SER A 107 16.74 20.78 6.51
CA SER A 107 16.59 19.82 7.61
C SER A 107 15.17 19.23 7.70
N LEU A 108 14.14 20.06 7.49
CA LEU A 108 12.75 19.61 7.50
C LEU A 108 12.45 18.80 6.23
N ARG A 109 12.99 19.20 5.08
CA ARG A 109 12.85 18.46 3.83
C ARG A 109 13.47 17.06 3.93
N THR A 110 14.70 16.95 4.45
CA THR A 110 15.35 15.64 4.64
C THR A 110 14.55 14.74 5.61
N ALA A 111 14.01 15.30 6.68
CA ALA A 111 13.15 14.55 7.59
C ALA A 111 11.84 14.11 6.91
N TYR A 112 11.23 15.01 6.13
CA TYR A 112 10.02 14.71 5.36
C TYR A 112 10.28 13.62 4.31
N ASP A 113 11.36 13.73 3.53
CA ASP A 113 11.71 12.76 2.49
C ASP A 113 11.93 11.37 3.08
N LYS A 114 12.59 11.27 4.24
CA LYS A 114 12.78 10.01 4.95
C LYS A 114 11.47 9.41 5.46
N ASP A 115 10.60 10.24 6.02
CA ASP A 115 9.27 9.81 6.46
C ASP A 115 8.42 9.41 5.24
N HIS A 116 8.47 10.18 4.14
CA HIS A 116 7.73 9.92 2.90
C HIS A 116 8.18 8.62 2.22
N GLU A 117 9.47 8.31 2.19
CA GLU A 117 9.98 7.03 1.67
C GLU A 117 9.41 5.86 2.47
N MET A 118 9.39 5.94 3.81
CA MET A 118 8.74 4.96 4.67
C MET A 118 7.24 4.82 4.36
N PHE A 119 6.51 5.93 4.16
CA PHE A 119 5.07 5.90 3.87
C PHE A 119 4.73 5.42 2.47
N SER A 120 5.62 5.62 1.49
CA SER A 120 5.41 5.09 0.15
C SER A 120 5.33 3.55 0.14
N GLU A 121 6.00 2.89 1.08
CA GLU A 121 5.88 1.44 1.29
C GLU A 121 4.49 1.03 1.76
N PHE A 122 3.79 1.91 2.51
CA PHE A 122 2.43 1.65 3.03
C PHE A 122 1.32 2.08 2.08
N HIS A 123 1.65 2.78 1.00
CA HIS A 123 0.65 3.27 0.06
C HIS A 123 -0.17 2.12 -0.53
N GLY A 124 -1.49 2.19 -0.30
CA GLY A 124 -2.44 1.16 -0.73
C GLY A 124 -2.71 0.05 0.30
N TYR A 125 -2.10 0.10 1.49
CA TYR A 125 -2.45 -0.82 2.57
C TYR A 125 -3.80 -0.43 3.20
N THR A 126 -4.74 -1.35 3.19
CA THR A 126 -6.12 -1.13 3.68
C THR A 126 -6.42 -1.82 5.01
N GLY A 127 -5.47 -2.58 5.56
CA GLY A 127 -5.68 -3.42 6.73
C GLY A 127 -6.52 -4.69 6.45
N LYS A 128 -6.88 -4.94 5.19
CA LYS A 128 -7.65 -6.10 4.77
C LYS A 128 -6.81 -7.01 3.86
N PRO A 129 -7.01 -8.34 3.93
CA PRO A 129 -6.40 -9.27 2.98
C PRO A 129 -6.69 -8.87 1.53
N LEU A 130 -5.67 -8.97 0.66
CA LEU A 130 -5.78 -8.59 -0.76
C LEU A 130 -6.37 -9.71 -1.63
N TYR A 131 -6.06 -10.97 -1.29
CA TYR A 131 -6.33 -12.10 -2.17
C TYR A 131 -7.33 -13.07 -1.55
N SER A 132 -7.23 -13.30 -0.24
CA SER A 132 -7.97 -14.34 0.43
C SER A 132 -9.27 -13.84 1.05
N THR A 133 -10.35 -14.61 0.85
CA THR A 133 -11.64 -14.40 1.52
C THR A 133 -11.71 -15.31 2.75
N TRP A 134 -12.32 -14.85 3.83
CA TRP A 134 -12.44 -15.60 5.07
C TRP A 134 -13.69 -16.49 5.08
N PHE A 135 -13.53 -17.80 5.31
CA PHE A 135 -14.60 -18.78 5.50
C PHE A 135 -14.50 -19.52 6.84
N GLY A 136 -13.43 -19.27 7.60
CA GLY A 136 -13.26 -19.86 8.92
C GLY A 136 -14.22 -19.29 9.96
N SER A 137 -14.23 -19.92 11.14
CA SER A 137 -14.94 -19.43 12.32
C SER A 137 -14.45 -18.03 12.71
N GLU A 138 -15.33 -17.24 13.35
CA GLU A 138 -14.93 -15.91 13.90
C GLU A 138 -13.85 -16.04 14.99
N ASN A 139 -13.87 -17.15 15.72
CA ASN A 139 -12.90 -17.44 16.79
C ASN A 139 -11.59 -18.08 16.28
N GLU A 140 -11.46 -18.30 14.98
CA GLU A 140 -10.24 -18.85 14.41
C GLU A 140 -9.20 -17.74 14.20
N ASP A 141 -8.10 -17.84 14.94
CA ASP A 141 -6.99 -16.87 14.91
C ASP A 141 -5.85 -17.29 13.99
N ARG A 142 -5.92 -18.51 13.43
CA ARG A 142 -4.91 -19.00 12.47
C ARG A 142 -5.36 -18.71 11.06
N ALA A 143 -4.41 -18.39 10.21
CA ALA A 143 -4.61 -18.20 8.78
C ALA A 143 -3.52 -18.94 7.98
N ILE A 144 -3.81 -19.22 6.73
CA ILE A 144 -2.88 -19.91 5.82
C ILE A 144 -2.22 -18.84 4.92
N PHE A 145 -0.90 -18.90 4.80
CA PHE A 145 -0.14 -17.98 3.96
C PHE A 145 0.80 -18.77 3.04
N VAL A 146 0.91 -18.34 1.78
CA VAL A 146 1.86 -18.88 0.81
C VAL A 146 2.93 -17.87 0.49
N ASP A 147 4.19 -18.22 0.74
CA ASP A 147 5.33 -17.45 0.25
C ASP A 147 5.52 -17.72 -1.24
N GLU A 148 4.92 -16.85 -2.07
CA GLU A 148 4.94 -17.00 -3.52
C GLU A 148 6.36 -16.95 -4.11
N LEU A 149 7.35 -16.36 -3.41
CA LEU A 149 8.74 -16.34 -3.89
C LEU A 149 9.43 -17.70 -3.73
N LYS A 150 9.07 -18.47 -2.70
CA LYS A 150 9.56 -19.83 -2.50
C LYS A 150 8.81 -20.86 -3.35
N CYS A 151 7.55 -20.56 -3.70
CA CYS A 151 6.70 -21.49 -4.42
C CYS A 151 7.30 -21.85 -5.79
N VAL A 152 7.40 -23.15 -6.08
CA VAL A 152 7.92 -23.69 -7.35
C VAL A 152 6.82 -24.08 -8.34
N GLY A 153 5.55 -23.81 -8.03
CA GLY A 153 4.42 -24.10 -8.92
C GLY A 153 4.15 -25.60 -9.11
N CYS A 154 4.42 -26.45 -8.10
CA CYS A 154 4.24 -27.89 -8.19
C CYS A 154 2.78 -28.36 -8.18
N LEU A 155 1.82 -27.47 -7.96
CA LEU A 155 0.36 -27.65 -7.96
C LEU A 155 -0.19 -28.58 -6.86
N LYS A 156 0.63 -29.24 -6.04
CA LYS A 156 0.18 -30.22 -5.05
C LYS A 156 -0.87 -29.66 -4.09
N CYS A 157 -0.66 -28.45 -3.56
CA CYS A 157 -1.60 -27.81 -2.65
C CYS A 157 -2.96 -27.52 -3.32
N ALA A 158 -2.97 -27.04 -4.55
CA ALA A 158 -4.21 -26.77 -5.29
C ALA A 158 -4.94 -28.04 -5.74
N LEU A 159 -4.27 -29.21 -5.74
CA LEU A 159 -4.91 -30.51 -6.01
C LEU A 159 -5.47 -31.15 -4.74
N LEU A 160 -4.83 -30.93 -3.57
CA LEU A 160 -5.23 -31.49 -2.29
C LEU A 160 -6.33 -30.68 -1.60
N ALA A 161 -6.31 -29.35 -1.72
CA ALA A 161 -7.27 -28.44 -1.11
C ALA A 161 -7.65 -27.36 -2.15
N ASP A 162 -8.46 -27.75 -3.13
CA ASP A 162 -8.76 -26.99 -4.34
C ASP A 162 -9.73 -25.81 -4.11
N ARG A 163 -10.37 -25.76 -2.96
CA ARG A 163 -11.23 -24.64 -2.55
C ARG A 163 -10.41 -23.55 -1.86
N THR A 164 -9.35 -23.93 -1.14
CA THR A 164 -8.49 -23.04 -0.37
C THR A 164 -7.37 -22.46 -1.24
N PHE A 165 -6.72 -23.29 -2.06
CA PHE A 165 -5.60 -22.89 -2.89
C PHE A 165 -5.99 -22.78 -4.36
N ALA A 166 -5.45 -21.75 -5.02
CA ALA A 166 -5.51 -21.62 -6.47
C ALA A 166 -4.13 -21.28 -7.03
N VAL A 167 -3.98 -21.40 -8.34
CA VAL A 167 -2.75 -21.06 -9.05
C VAL A 167 -2.94 -19.72 -9.75
N GLU A 168 -2.04 -18.79 -9.48
CA GLU A 168 -2.00 -17.50 -10.13
C GLU A 168 -1.48 -17.68 -11.58
N SER A 169 -2.20 -17.09 -12.56
CA SER A 169 -2.00 -17.37 -13.99
C SER A 169 -0.75 -16.73 -14.59
N VAL A 170 -0.28 -15.60 -14.04
CA VAL A 170 0.87 -14.87 -14.61
C VAL A 170 2.18 -15.55 -14.27
N TYR A 171 2.35 -15.93 -13.00
CA TYR A 171 3.62 -16.50 -12.51
C TYR A 171 3.52 -17.99 -12.21
N GLY A 172 2.34 -18.61 -12.29
CA GLY A 172 2.14 -20.03 -12.03
C GLY A 172 2.39 -20.45 -10.56
N ARG A 173 2.20 -19.55 -9.60
CA ARG A 173 2.47 -19.79 -8.19
C ARG A 173 1.18 -20.03 -7.42
N ALA A 174 1.24 -20.86 -6.39
CA ALA A 174 0.10 -21.09 -5.52
C ALA A 174 -0.20 -19.85 -4.66
N ARG A 175 -1.48 -19.65 -4.42
CA ARG A 175 -2.02 -18.54 -3.59
C ARG A 175 -3.21 -19.06 -2.81
N VAL A 176 -3.40 -18.59 -1.57
CA VAL A 176 -4.63 -18.81 -0.82
C VAL A 176 -5.68 -17.85 -1.36
N VAL A 177 -6.84 -18.36 -1.72
CA VAL A 177 -7.98 -17.57 -2.21
C VAL A 177 -9.16 -17.59 -1.24
N ALA A 178 -9.26 -18.65 -0.45
CA ALA A 178 -10.32 -18.84 0.52
C ALA A 178 -9.75 -19.47 1.81
N GLN A 179 -9.65 -18.70 2.86
CA GLN A 179 -9.18 -19.17 4.17
C GLN A 179 -10.20 -20.14 4.76
N TRP A 180 -9.75 -21.36 5.10
CA TRP A 180 -10.58 -22.38 5.73
C TRP A 180 -11.78 -22.86 4.88
N ALA A 181 -11.67 -22.84 3.55
CA ALA A 181 -12.72 -23.32 2.66
C ALA A 181 -12.73 -24.86 2.51
N ASP A 182 -11.61 -25.51 2.77
CA ASP A 182 -11.47 -26.95 2.90
C ASP A 182 -11.28 -27.34 4.36
N ASP A 183 -11.43 -28.65 4.66
CA ASP A 183 -11.24 -29.18 6.00
C ASP A 183 -9.78 -29.03 6.45
N GLU A 184 -9.57 -28.84 7.76
CA GLU A 184 -8.24 -28.65 8.36
C GLU A 184 -7.27 -29.78 7.99
N ALA A 185 -7.74 -31.04 7.93
CA ALA A 185 -6.92 -32.18 7.55
C ALA A 185 -6.43 -32.09 6.09
N MET A 186 -7.27 -31.60 5.18
CA MET A 186 -6.89 -31.41 3.78
C MET A 186 -5.88 -30.25 3.64
N ILE A 187 -6.09 -29.16 4.35
CA ILE A 187 -5.18 -28.02 4.40
C ILE A 187 -3.83 -28.44 4.96
N GLN A 188 -3.81 -29.21 6.08
CA GLN A 188 -2.57 -29.71 6.67
C GLN A 188 -1.84 -30.65 5.70
N SER A 189 -2.57 -31.56 5.02
CA SER A 189 -1.98 -32.43 4.00
C SER A 189 -1.36 -31.62 2.84
N ALA A 190 -1.95 -30.49 2.46
CA ALA A 190 -1.42 -29.62 1.43
C ALA A 190 -0.14 -28.90 1.90
N ILE A 191 -0.08 -28.50 3.17
CA ILE A 191 1.13 -27.91 3.80
C ILE A 191 2.26 -28.94 3.80
N ASP A 192 2.01 -30.15 4.30
CA ASP A 192 2.99 -31.23 4.43
C ASP A 192 3.50 -31.74 3.06
N ALA A 193 2.65 -31.68 2.04
CA ALA A 193 3.02 -32.09 0.68
C ALA A 193 3.87 -31.06 -0.07
N CYS A 194 4.09 -29.86 0.50
CA CYS A 194 4.85 -28.81 -0.15
C CYS A 194 6.36 -29.12 -0.16
N PRO A 195 7.00 -29.31 -1.33
CA PRO A 195 8.39 -29.72 -1.41
C PRO A 195 9.41 -28.63 -1.03
N VAL A 196 8.94 -27.39 -0.86
CA VAL A 196 9.79 -26.22 -0.58
C VAL A 196 9.34 -25.45 0.67
N ASP A 197 8.43 -26.01 1.45
CA ASP A 197 7.92 -25.41 2.69
C ASP A 197 7.54 -23.94 2.51
N CYS A 198 6.81 -23.64 1.42
CA CYS A 198 6.38 -22.27 1.14
C CYS A 198 5.00 -21.93 1.74
N ILE A 199 4.31 -22.91 2.33
CA ILE A 199 3.00 -22.73 2.96
C ILE A 199 3.19 -22.72 4.46
N SER A 200 2.63 -21.74 5.13
CA SER A 200 2.78 -21.58 6.58
C SER A 200 1.44 -21.26 7.24
N MET A 201 1.22 -21.81 8.44
CA MET A 201 0.17 -21.35 9.34
C MET A 201 0.68 -20.11 10.09
N ILE A 202 -0.10 -19.04 10.08
CA ILE A 202 0.25 -17.73 10.63
C ILE A 202 -0.86 -17.22 11.55
N GLN A 203 -0.62 -16.12 12.27
CA GLN A 203 -1.68 -15.40 12.98
C GLN A 203 -2.55 -14.65 11.96
N ARG A 204 -3.87 -14.66 12.18
CA ARG A 204 -4.85 -13.95 11.34
C ARG A 204 -4.57 -12.45 11.24
N SER A 205 -4.08 -11.84 12.33
CA SER A 205 -3.68 -10.43 12.38
C SER A 205 -2.59 -10.07 11.37
N ASP A 206 -1.73 -11.02 11.02
CA ASP A 206 -0.58 -10.80 10.16
C ASP A 206 -0.92 -10.97 8.66
N LEU A 207 -2.05 -11.62 8.37
CA LEU A 207 -2.45 -12.01 7.01
C LEU A 207 -2.49 -10.82 6.06
N ALA A 208 -3.18 -9.74 6.45
CA ALA A 208 -3.34 -8.56 5.60
C ALA A 208 -2.00 -7.91 5.25
N ALA A 209 -1.11 -7.79 6.23
CA ALA A 209 0.22 -7.22 6.03
C ALA A 209 1.12 -8.14 5.19
N LEU A 210 1.05 -9.46 5.40
CA LEU A 210 1.82 -10.44 4.63
C LEU A 210 1.39 -10.47 3.16
N GLU A 211 0.08 -10.48 2.87
CA GLU A 211 -0.41 -10.44 1.48
C GLU A 211 -0.04 -9.12 0.80
N PHE A 212 -0.13 -8.00 1.51
CA PHE A 212 0.26 -6.70 1.00
C PHE A 212 1.76 -6.64 0.67
N LEU A 213 2.63 -7.04 1.60
CA LEU A 213 4.08 -7.06 1.38
C LEU A 213 4.46 -8.05 0.28
N MET A 214 3.78 -9.22 0.21
CA MET A 214 3.98 -10.19 -0.86
C MET A 214 3.59 -9.63 -2.22
N SER A 215 2.55 -8.79 -2.31
CA SER A 215 2.12 -8.17 -3.57
C SER A 215 3.18 -7.25 -4.17
N LYS A 216 3.97 -6.59 -3.33
CA LYS A 216 5.04 -5.66 -3.74
C LYS A 216 6.38 -6.32 -4.07
N GLN A 217 6.52 -7.62 -3.76
CA GLN A 217 7.78 -8.33 -4.03
C GLN A 217 7.96 -8.58 -5.54
N PRO A 218 9.20 -8.41 -6.07
CA PRO A 218 9.50 -8.72 -7.47
C PRO A 218 9.33 -10.22 -7.72
N ARG A 219 8.64 -10.58 -8.78
CA ARG A 219 8.34 -11.96 -9.15
C ARG A 219 8.95 -12.29 -10.50
N GLY A 220 9.66 -13.43 -10.57
CA GLY A 220 10.10 -14.01 -11.83
C GLY A 220 9.17 -15.16 -12.27
N ASN A 221 9.09 -15.43 -13.56
CA ASN A 221 8.33 -16.55 -14.09
C ASN A 221 8.88 -17.88 -13.54
N VAL A 222 7.99 -18.74 -13.05
CA VAL A 222 8.35 -20.10 -12.63
C VAL A 222 8.59 -20.93 -13.89
N ARG A 223 9.83 -21.41 -14.06
CA ARG A 223 10.10 -22.53 -14.96
C ARG A 223 10.07 -23.80 -14.11
N VAL A 224 9.17 -24.70 -14.42
CA VAL A 224 9.09 -26.01 -13.75
C VAL A 224 10.47 -26.67 -13.77
N GLY A 225 11.04 -26.91 -12.58
CA GLY A 225 12.37 -27.56 -12.45
C GLY A 225 13.59 -26.63 -12.41
N ALA A 226 13.43 -25.30 -12.51
CA ALA A 226 14.53 -24.36 -12.34
C ALA A 226 14.56 -23.82 -10.90
N SER A 227 15.73 -23.91 -10.25
CA SER A 227 15.95 -23.19 -8.98
C SER A 227 15.74 -21.70 -9.20
N ASN A 228 14.90 -21.10 -8.39
CA ASN A 228 14.41 -19.73 -8.54
C ASN A 228 15.48 -18.74 -8.07
N THR A 229 16.47 -18.44 -8.90
CA THR A 229 17.53 -17.47 -8.60
C THR A 229 17.15 -16.02 -8.94
N VAL A 230 16.07 -15.82 -9.71
CA VAL A 230 15.58 -14.49 -10.08
C VAL A 230 14.54 -14.05 -9.06
N GLY A 231 14.90 -13.07 -8.23
CA GLY A 231 14.04 -12.54 -7.17
C GLY A 231 14.36 -13.14 -5.79
N ALA A 232 15.60 -13.60 -5.56
CA ALA A 232 16.03 -13.98 -4.22
C ALA A 232 15.83 -12.80 -3.27
N ARG A 233 14.87 -12.95 -2.35
CA ARG A 233 14.62 -11.97 -1.30
C ARG A 233 15.85 -11.86 -0.41
N VAL A 234 16.29 -10.63 -0.17
CA VAL A 234 17.39 -10.33 0.76
C VAL A 234 16.92 -10.48 2.21
N SER A 235 15.62 -10.28 2.48
CA SER A 235 15.03 -10.36 3.82
C SER A 235 13.92 -11.42 3.92
N ASN A 236 13.66 -11.87 5.15
CA ASN A 236 12.56 -12.79 5.45
C ASN A 236 11.25 -11.97 5.57
N ILE A 237 10.21 -12.33 4.81
CA ILE A 237 8.92 -11.63 4.82
C ILE A 237 8.29 -11.55 6.22
N PHE A 238 8.51 -12.57 7.06
CA PHE A 238 8.01 -12.57 8.45
C PHE A 238 8.73 -11.55 9.36
N VAL A 239 9.97 -11.20 9.03
CA VAL A 239 10.69 -10.12 9.71
C VAL A 239 10.21 -8.77 9.19
N ASP A 240 9.98 -8.68 7.90
CA ASP A 240 9.49 -7.45 7.27
C ASP A 240 8.08 -7.11 7.74
N VAL A 241 7.20 -8.10 7.92
CA VAL A 241 5.84 -7.85 8.44
C VAL A 241 5.86 -7.31 9.86
N LYS A 242 6.74 -7.80 10.73
CA LYS A 242 6.86 -7.28 12.11
C LYS A 242 7.34 -5.82 12.13
N LYS A 243 8.30 -5.48 11.26
CA LYS A 243 8.74 -4.09 11.09
C LYS A 243 7.61 -3.21 10.57
N PHE A 244 6.90 -3.70 9.56
CA PHE A 244 5.77 -3.03 8.95
C PHE A 244 4.67 -2.75 9.97
N GLN A 245 4.26 -3.75 10.75
CA GLN A 245 3.21 -3.59 11.78
C GLN A 245 3.63 -2.59 12.85
N LYS A 246 4.88 -2.66 13.34
CA LYS A 246 5.39 -1.71 14.33
C LYS A 246 5.30 -0.27 13.82
N ILE A 247 5.71 -0.01 12.59
CA ILE A 247 5.63 1.32 11.98
C ILE A 247 4.17 1.74 11.81
N ASN A 248 3.30 0.84 11.35
CA ASN A 248 1.87 1.11 11.19
C ASN A 248 1.18 1.43 12.53
N GLU A 249 1.53 0.76 13.62
CA GLU A 249 1.04 1.05 14.97
C GLU A 249 1.52 2.42 15.45
N GLU A 250 2.80 2.74 15.28
CA GLU A 250 3.38 4.03 15.64
C GLU A 250 2.71 5.19 14.87
N THR A 251 2.28 4.95 13.63
CA THR A 251 1.61 5.93 12.79
C THR A 251 0.12 6.07 13.07
N THR A 252 -0.56 4.98 13.43
CA THR A 252 -2.00 5.02 13.79
C THR A 252 -2.21 5.51 15.22
N PHE A 253 -1.21 5.40 16.09
CA PHE A 253 -1.28 5.80 17.52
C PHE A 253 -0.91 7.27 17.78
N VAL A 254 -0.94 8.15 16.78
CA VAL A 254 -0.96 9.60 17.06
C VAL A 254 -2.42 9.98 17.35
N PRO A 255 -2.86 9.99 18.62
CA PRO A 255 -4.22 10.39 18.94
C PRO A 255 -4.38 11.84 18.48
N LEU A 256 -5.47 12.13 17.80
CA LEU A 256 -5.99 13.48 17.63
C LEU A 256 -6.17 14.08 19.02
N LYS A 257 -5.11 14.64 19.61
CA LYS A 257 -5.27 15.58 20.70
C LYS A 257 -6.00 16.77 20.11
N VAL A 258 -7.31 16.70 20.19
CA VAL A 258 -8.17 17.87 20.10
C VAL A 258 -7.59 18.85 21.11
N CYS A 259 -6.94 19.89 20.65
CA CYS A 259 -6.61 21.01 21.52
C CYS A 259 -7.94 21.65 21.91
N GLU A 260 -8.51 21.21 23.03
CA GLU A 260 -9.50 21.95 23.75
C GLU A 260 -8.79 23.17 24.34
N SER A 261 -9.19 24.34 23.92
CA SER A 261 -9.00 25.61 24.60
C SER A 261 -10.16 26.54 24.28
#